data_220aa83652fa69d54ab3893bbcdea4c1
#
_entry.id   220aa83652fa69d54ab3893bbcdea4c1
#
_cell.length_a   1.000
_cell.length_b   1.000
_cell.length_c   1.000
_cell.angle_alpha   90.00
_cell.angle_beta   90.00
_cell.angle_gamma   90.00
#
_symmetry.space_group_name_H-M   'P 1'
#
loop_
_entity.id
_entity.type
_entity.pdbx_description
1 polymer ?
#
loop_
_entity_poly.entity_id
_entity_poly.type
_entity_poly.pdbx_seq_one_letter_code
_entity_poly.pdbx_strand_id
1 'polypeptide(L)' 'MKNSKLYCCYSVPLRDYLLKNGQRYEICAKNPNSDILMWVFIRTEKLNKLLEMWSQSDK' A
#
# COMPACT_ATOMS: atom_id res chain seq x y z
N MET A 1 -3.26 6.45 19.31
CA MET A 1 -3.29 6.30 18.68
C MET A 1 -3.46 6.23 17.93
N LYS A 2 -3.69 6.24 17.40
CA LYS A 2 -3.92 6.09 16.69
C LYS A 2 -3.75 5.65 15.80
N ASN A 3 -3.85 5.25 15.73
CA ASN A 3 -3.62 4.56 14.83
C ASN A 3 -3.90 4.85 13.53
N SER A 4 -3.18 4.73 12.76
CA SER A 4 -3.54 5.19 11.51
C SER A 4 -4.24 4.11 10.71
N LYS A 5 -5.28 4.53 10.03
CA LYS A 5 -6.05 3.60 9.20
C LYS A 5 -5.59 3.64 7.75
N LEU A 6 -4.51 4.33 7.50
CA LEU A 6 -4.01 4.48 6.16
C LEU A 6 -2.66 3.79 6.03
N TYR A 7 -2.43 3.22 4.88
CA TYR A 7 -1.17 2.58 4.57
C TYR A 7 -0.57 3.25 3.34
N CYS A 8 0.64 3.71 3.46
CA CYS A 8 1.34 4.37 2.35
C CYS A 8 2.22 3.36 1.63
N CYS A 9 1.98 3.20 0.36
CA CYS A 9 2.75 2.26 -0.47
C CYS A 9 3.64 3.04 -1.42
N TYR A 10 4.92 2.75 -1.40
CA TYR A 10 5.88 3.40 -2.29
C TYR A 10 6.42 2.47 -3.35
N SER A 11 5.98 1.23 -3.34
CA SER A 11 6.49 0.22 -4.24
C SER A 11 5.50 -0.07 -5.35
N VAL A 12 5.94 0.04 -6.59
CA VAL A 12 5.07 -0.25 -7.72
C VAL A 12 4.68 -1.73 -7.75
N PRO A 13 5.61 -2.67 -7.56
CA PRO A 13 5.22 -4.09 -7.54
C PRO A 13 4.19 -4.39 -6.46
N LEU A 14 4.36 -3.82 -5.28
CA LEU A 14 3.40 -4.04 -4.21
C LEU A 14 2.06 -3.42 -4.54
N ARG A 15 2.09 -2.21 -5.09
CA ARG A 15 0.84 -1.57 -5.50
C ARG A 15 0.08 -2.45 -6.48
N ASP A 16 0.78 -2.99 -7.49
CA ASP A 16 0.14 -3.82 -8.47
C ASP A 16 -0.43 -5.10 -7.85
N TYR A 17 0.31 -5.65 -6.90
CA TYR A 17 -0.16 -6.84 -6.20
C TYR A 17 -1.45 -6.55 -5.44
N LEU A 18 -1.50 -5.44 -4.75
CA LEU A 18 -2.69 -5.08 -3.99
C LEU A 18 -3.88 -4.83 -4.90
N LEU A 19 -3.65 -4.12 -6.00
CA LEU A 19 -4.72 -3.85 -6.94
C LEU A 19 -5.27 -5.15 -7.54
N LYS A 20 -4.37 -6.06 -7.85
CA LYS A 20 -4.76 -7.34 -8.43
C LYS A 20 -5.65 -8.13 -7.46
N ASN A 21 -5.46 -7.92 -6.18
CA ASN A 21 -6.21 -8.65 -5.16
C ASN A 21 -7.41 -7.86 -4.65
N GLY A 22 -7.80 -6.82 -5.35
CA GLY A 22 -9.01 -6.11 -5.03
C GLY A 22 -8.84 -4.95 -4.07
N GLN A 23 -7.63 -4.65 -3.69
CA GLN A 23 -7.36 -3.49 -2.83
C GLN A 23 -7.08 -2.30 -3.72
N ARG A 24 -7.72 -1.18 -3.41
CA ARG A 24 -7.54 0.04 -4.19
C ARG A 24 -6.97 1.13 -3.31
N TYR A 25 -6.17 1.99 -3.92
CA TYR A 25 -5.67 3.15 -3.19
C TYR A 25 -6.73 4.26 -3.25
N GLU A 26 -6.74 5.04 -2.19
CA GLU A 26 -7.64 6.19 -2.11
C GLU A 26 -7.02 7.43 -2.71
N ILE A 27 -5.72 7.56 -2.53
CA ILE A 27 -5.02 8.75 -2.95
C ILE A 27 -3.71 8.31 -3.60
N CYS A 28 -3.40 8.99 -4.70
CA CYS A 28 -2.08 8.85 -5.32
C CYS A 28 -1.44 10.22 -5.24
N ALA A 29 -0.32 10.30 -4.55
CA ALA A 29 0.33 11.57 -4.34
C ALA A 29 1.80 11.48 -4.70
N LYS A 30 2.40 12.63 -4.93
CA LYS A 30 3.80 12.71 -5.26
C LYS A 30 4.48 13.60 -4.25
N ASN A 31 5.56 13.11 -3.69
CA ASN A 31 6.32 13.88 -2.73
C ASN A 31 7.10 14.97 -3.47
N PRO A 32 6.82 16.25 -3.20
CA PRO A 32 7.50 17.32 -3.94
C PRO A 32 8.99 17.39 -3.67
N ASN A 33 9.43 16.87 -2.54
CA ASN A 33 10.86 16.94 -2.21
C ASN A 33 11.67 15.84 -2.87
N SER A 34 11.09 14.67 -3.02
CA SER A 34 11.85 13.54 -3.51
C SER A 34 11.31 13.00 -4.83
N ASP A 35 10.23 13.56 -5.33
CA ASP A 35 9.65 13.12 -6.59
C ASP A 35 9.19 11.68 -6.56
N ILE A 36 8.95 11.15 -5.38
CA ILE A 36 8.53 9.76 -5.24
C ILE A 36 7.03 9.69 -5.17
N LEU A 37 6.46 8.83 -6.00
CA LEU A 37 5.03 8.59 -5.96
C LEU A 37 4.68 7.68 -4.80
N MET A 38 3.54 7.96 -4.20
CA MET A 38 3.04 7.09 -3.16
C MET A 38 1.55 6.88 -3.35
N TRP A 39 1.10 5.71 -2.94
CA TRP A 39 -0.32 5.36 -3.03
C TRP A 39 -0.79 5.07 -1.63
N VAL A 40 -1.88 5.73 -1.23
CA VAL A 40 -2.41 5.58 0.11
C VAL A 40 -3.62 4.67 0.07
N PHE A 41 -3.54 3.57 0.80
CA PHE A 41 -4.62 2.58 0.87
C PHE A 41 -5.32 2.67 2.22
N ILE A 42 -6.59 2.32 2.22
CA ILE A 42 -7.29 2.16 3.49
C ILE A 42 -6.85 0.85 4.11
N ARG A 43 -6.38 0.93 5.34
CA ARG A 43 -5.88 -0.27 6.01
C ARG A 43 -7.04 -1.09 6.53
N THR A 44 -7.21 -2.27 5.98
CA THR A 44 -8.26 -3.20 6.39
C THR A 44 -7.61 -4.51 6.76
N GLU A 45 -8.43 -5.42 7.30
CA GLU A 45 -7.92 -6.76 7.61
C GLU A 45 -7.41 -7.44 6.35
N LYS A 46 -8.14 -7.26 5.27
CA LYS A 46 -7.72 -7.87 4.01
C LYS A 46 -6.37 -7.31 3.57
N LEU A 47 -6.21 -6.00 3.70
CA LEU A 47 -4.93 -5.40 3.33
C LEU A 47 -3.82 -5.94 4.19
N ASN A 48 -4.06 -6.06 5.48
CA ASN A 48 -3.05 -6.60 6.38
C ASN A 48 -2.65 -8.01 5.99
N LYS A 49 -3.62 -8.82 5.62
CA LYS A 49 -3.34 -10.18 5.19
C LYS A 49 -2.52 -10.20 3.91
N LEU A 50 -2.88 -9.34 2.98
CA LEU A 50 -2.14 -9.27 1.72
C LEU A 50 -0.71 -8.84 1.95
N LEU A 51 -0.52 -7.89 2.85
CA LEU A 51 0.83 -7.44 3.17
C LEU A 51 1.65 -8.55 3.81
N GLU A 52 1.03 -9.34 4.67
CA GLU A 52 1.71 -10.48 5.26
C GLU A 52 2.13 -11.48 4.19
N MET A 53 1.22 -11.78 3.31
CA MET A 53 1.51 -12.73 2.24
C MET A 53 2.60 -12.21 1.33
N TRP A 54 2.56 -10.93 1.04
CA TRP A 54 3.60 -10.30 0.21
C TRP A 54 4.96 -10.45 0.86
N SER A 55 5.01 -10.19 2.15
CA SER A 55 6.27 -10.28 2.89
C SER A 55 6.80 -11.70 2.90
N GLN A 56 5.89 -12.67 3.03
CA GLN A 56 6.32 -14.07 3.08
C GLN A 56 6.77 -14.59 1.74
N SER A 57 6.13 -14.13 0.68
CA SER A 57 6.48 -14.62 -0.64
C SER A 57 7.64 -13.85 -1.26
N ASP A 58 8.01 -12.76 -0.67
CA ASP A 58 9.12 -11.96 -1.17
C ASP A 58 10.43 -12.60 -0.77
N LYS A 59 11.20 -13.01 -1.74
CA LYS A 59 12.46 -13.68 -1.42
C LYS A 59 13.59 -13.01 -2.09
#